data_44fbd82b3d0717caf1672f981cc58d37
#
_entry.id   44fbd82b3d0717caf1672f981cc58d37
#
_cell.length_a   1.000
_cell.length_b   1.000
_cell.length_c   1.000
_cell.angle_alpha   90.00
_cell.angle_beta   90.00
_cell.angle_gamma   90.00
#
_symmetry.space_group_name_H-M   'P 1'
#
loop_
_entity.id
_entity.type
_entity.pdbx_description
1 polymer ?
#
loop_
_entity_poly.entity_id
_entity_poly.type
_entity_poly.pdbx_seq_one_letter_code
_entity_poly.pdbx_strand_id
1 'polypeptide(L)'
;MPENSPRVDLLEGVRVLDFTHVHAGPLCTYQLALMGADVIKVEAPGAGDQMRSMGVQLAPGMSPGFLGQNANKRSIALDLKTEDGVRVVTQLMKDTDVIVINMRPGTADRIGIGYETARTANPFVIYCAISGYGQTGPEADRPAMDHLIQGESGMFMATGTEEQPVRVGFPVADAGTAVIASSAILGALVRNGREGAGAFLDVSMLESCMALMGLNYYNFFATGKIGARVGPNPLAQIGSAGTWKTKDGVLLVNANNQRLFERMARALGRGDLLEDDRFRDINASSKHRDELRAIFGEIFLTATANHWDGVLRKAGVPSGQLKNLDEVVQHPQLEFRNSFTTISDVPGMDDALTFLGAGFTVDNAPTGPTSVPPTLGRDSDEILSESGIDPLEIKRLRKIGVIV
;
A
#
# COMPACT_ATOMS: atom_id res chain seq x y z
N MET A 1 10.53 -7.77 25.19
CA MET A 1 10.96 -6.90 24.08
C MET A 1 12.41 -6.56 24.29
N PRO A 2 13.27 -6.49 23.26
CA PRO A 2 14.54 -5.80 23.44
C PRO A 2 14.22 -4.33 23.65
N GLU A 3 14.60 -3.79 24.79
CA GLU A 3 14.34 -2.42 25.25
C GLU A 3 14.96 -1.29 24.38
N ASN A 4 15.49 -1.59 23.19
CA ASN A 4 16.23 -0.67 22.33
C ASN A 4 16.09 -0.94 20.84
N SER A 5 14.88 -1.21 20.33
CA SER A 5 14.68 -1.02 18.89
C SER A 5 14.70 0.48 18.62
N PRO A 6 15.62 1.01 17.80
CA PRO A 6 15.64 2.44 17.49
C PRO A 6 14.30 2.82 16.88
N ARG A 7 13.62 3.78 17.50
CA ARG A 7 12.37 4.34 16.98
C ARG A 7 12.69 5.08 15.67
N VAL A 8 11.92 4.80 14.63
CA VAL A 8 12.00 5.60 13.41
C VAL A 8 11.25 6.89 13.64
N ASP A 9 11.95 8.02 13.60
CA ASP A 9 11.48 9.35 13.97
C ASP A 9 11.61 10.38 12.85
N LEU A 10 11.55 9.91 11.59
CA LEU A 10 11.64 10.77 10.39
C LEU A 10 10.59 11.90 10.38
N LEU A 11 9.44 11.68 11.01
CA LEU A 11 8.32 12.61 11.12
C LEU A 11 8.01 12.96 12.57
N GLU A 12 9.02 12.91 13.46
CA GLU A 12 8.84 13.34 14.86
C GLU A 12 8.37 14.81 14.90
N GLY A 13 7.35 15.07 15.71
CA GLY A 13 6.72 16.39 15.83
C GLY A 13 5.66 16.68 14.76
N VAL A 14 5.49 15.85 13.74
CA VAL A 14 4.41 16.00 12.77
C VAL A 14 3.12 15.38 13.32
N ARG A 15 2.06 16.20 13.43
CA ARG A 15 0.73 15.77 13.87
C ARG A 15 -0.23 15.63 12.69
N VAL A 16 -0.91 14.49 12.62
CA VAL A 16 -1.84 14.12 11.55
C VAL A 16 -3.23 13.85 12.11
N LEU A 17 -4.26 14.53 11.61
CA LEU A 17 -5.67 14.15 11.81
C LEU A 17 -6.13 13.24 10.69
N ASP A 18 -6.50 12.02 11.04
CA ASP A 18 -6.92 10.96 10.13
C ASP A 18 -8.44 10.76 10.20
N PHE A 19 -9.18 11.30 9.23
CA PHE A 19 -10.63 11.11 9.08
C PHE A 19 -10.97 10.00 8.10
N THR A 20 -10.03 9.14 7.77
CA THR A 20 -10.18 8.17 6.70
C THR A 20 -10.79 6.86 7.19
N HIS A 21 -11.34 6.09 6.26
CA HIS A 21 -11.99 4.81 6.50
C HIS A 21 -11.51 3.76 5.49
N VAL A 22 -11.66 2.50 5.82
CA VAL A 22 -11.46 1.31 5.01
C VAL A 22 -9.99 1.06 4.67
N HIS A 23 -9.44 1.55 3.54
CA HIS A 23 -8.12 1.08 3.11
C HIS A 23 -7.18 2.20 2.62
N ALA A 24 -7.48 2.88 1.52
CA ALA A 24 -6.54 3.83 0.91
C ALA A 24 -6.04 4.92 1.87
N GLY A 25 -6.97 5.59 2.55
CA GLY A 25 -6.63 6.62 3.53
C GLY A 25 -5.93 6.09 4.77
N PRO A 26 -6.50 5.07 5.48
CA PRO A 26 -5.85 4.49 6.66
C PRO A 26 -4.45 3.94 6.38
N LEU A 27 -4.21 3.35 5.21
CA LEU A 27 -2.87 2.89 4.80
C LEU A 27 -1.91 4.07 4.55
N CYS A 28 -2.40 5.17 3.96
CA CYS A 28 -1.61 6.40 3.79
C CYS A 28 -1.15 6.93 5.15
N THR A 29 -2.07 7.14 6.09
CA THR A 29 -1.75 7.66 7.42
C THR A 29 -0.95 6.65 8.26
N TYR A 30 -1.12 5.35 8.03
CA TYR A 30 -0.28 4.33 8.65
C TYR A 30 1.18 4.41 8.21
N GLN A 31 1.45 4.70 6.92
CA GLN A 31 2.82 4.93 6.46
C GLN A 31 3.46 6.12 7.20
N LEU A 32 2.70 7.20 7.45
CA LEU A 32 3.19 8.34 8.22
C LEU A 32 3.44 7.97 9.69
N ALA A 33 2.55 7.18 10.30
CA ALA A 33 2.71 6.68 11.66
C ALA A 33 3.95 5.77 11.82
N LEU A 34 4.24 4.91 10.83
CA LEU A 34 5.46 4.09 10.82
C LEU A 34 6.74 4.91 10.65
N MET A 35 6.64 6.14 10.14
CA MET A 35 7.74 7.10 10.06
C MET A 35 7.85 8.01 11.29
N GLY A 36 7.00 7.82 12.30
CA GLY A 36 7.08 8.52 13.59
C GLY A 36 6.12 9.70 13.76
N ALA A 37 5.21 9.97 12.81
CA ALA A 37 4.17 10.99 12.98
C ALA A 37 3.19 10.62 14.10
N ASP A 38 2.69 11.63 14.85
CA ASP A 38 1.57 11.51 15.78
C ASP A 38 0.25 11.50 15.00
N VAL A 39 -0.25 10.30 14.69
CA VAL A 39 -1.48 10.12 13.91
C VAL A 39 -2.67 9.91 14.82
N ILE A 40 -3.60 10.86 14.81
CA ILE A 40 -4.86 10.84 15.56
C ILE A 40 -5.98 10.45 14.60
N LYS A 41 -6.51 9.23 14.78
CA LYS A 41 -7.65 8.74 14.02
C LYS A 41 -8.95 9.25 14.66
N VAL A 42 -9.68 10.06 13.90
CA VAL A 42 -10.97 10.63 14.31
C VAL A 42 -12.11 9.76 13.79
N GLU A 43 -12.89 9.20 14.70
CA GLU A 43 -13.91 8.21 14.37
C GLU A 43 -15.27 8.61 14.95
N ALA A 44 -16.35 8.16 14.31
CA ALA A 44 -17.70 8.37 14.87
C ALA A 44 -17.91 7.48 16.10
N PRO A 45 -18.56 7.99 17.17
CA PRO A 45 -18.94 7.17 18.33
C PRO A 45 -19.78 5.96 17.91
N GLY A 46 -19.57 4.84 18.57
CA GLY A 46 -20.31 3.59 18.38
C GLY A 46 -19.80 2.71 17.24
N ALA A 47 -19.77 3.19 16.00
CA ALA A 47 -19.39 2.38 14.84
C ALA A 47 -17.89 2.45 14.51
N GLY A 48 -17.28 3.61 14.63
CA GLY A 48 -15.90 3.84 14.22
C GLY A 48 -15.67 3.68 12.71
N ASP A 49 -14.45 3.30 12.34
CA ASP A 49 -14.11 2.93 10.97
C ASP A 49 -14.85 1.64 10.56
N GLN A 50 -15.43 1.63 9.36
CA GLN A 50 -16.11 0.45 8.82
C GLN A 50 -15.22 -0.79 8.83
N MET A 51 -13.92 -0.63 8.64
CA MET A 51 -12.94 -1.73 8.66
C MET A 51 -12.93 -2.45 10.02
N ARG A 52 -13.28 -1.81 11.12
CA ARG A 52 -13.38 -2.45 12.44
C ARG A 52 -14.30 -3.67 12.44
N SER A 53 -15.39 -3.63 11.65
CA SER A 53 -16.42 -4.69 11.60
C SER A 53 -16.37 -5.55 10.33
N MET A 54 -15.47 -5.25 9.38
CA MET A 54 -15.39 -6.00 8.12
C MET A 54 -14.61 -7.30 8.27
N GLY A 55 -15.15 -8.39 7.72
CA GLY A 55 -14.50 -9.70 7.66
C GLY A 55 -14.43 -10.43 9.02
N VAL A 56 -13.35 -11.19 9.21
CA VAL A 56 -13.11 -11.94 10.45
C VAL A 56 -12.90 -10.98 11.61
N GLN A 57 -13.47 -11.29 12.76
CA GLN A 57 -13.27 -10.54 14.00
C GLN A 57 -12.35 -11.34 14.93
N LEU A 58 -11.18 -10.82 15.23
CA LEU A 58 -10.27 -11.40 16.21
C LEU A 58 -10.68 -11.00 17.64
N ALA A 59 -11.18 -9.78 17.79
CA ALA A 59 -11.86 -9.27 18.97
C ALA A 59 -12.91 -8.24 18.53
N PRO A 60 -13.86 -7.80 19.37
CA PRO A 60 -14.86 -6.81 19.00
C PRO A 60 -14.23 -5.51 18.47
N GLY A 61 -14.54 -5.15 17.23
CA GLY A 61 -13.98 -3.98 16.55
C GLY A 61 -12.51 -4.11 16.11
N MET A 62 -11.98 -5.33 16.09
CA MET A 62 -10.58 -5.63 15.74
C MET A 62 -10.52 -6.66 14.61
N SER A 63 -10.82 -6.24 13.39
CA SER A 63 -10.58 -7.07 12.21
C SER A 63 -9.10 -7.01 11.77
N PRO A 64 -8.56 -8.04 11.10
CA PRO A 64 -7.20 -8.01 10.55
C PRO A 64 -6.95 -6.80 9.65
N GLY A 65 -7.95 -6.39 8.86
CA GLY A 65 -7.85 -5.21 8.00
C GLY A 65 -7.68 -3.91 8.79
N PHE A 66 -8.40 -3.75 9.90
CA PHE A 66 -8.24 -2.60 10.79
C PHE A 66 -6.87 -2.62 11.50
N LEU A 67 -6.51 -3.76 12.06
CA LEU A 67 -5.27 -3.94 12.81
C LEU A 67 -4.04 -3.62 11.97
N GLY A 68 -3.97 -4.14 10.74
CA GLY A 68 -2.82 -3.99 9.84
C GLY A 68 -2.59 -2.57 9.32
N GLN A 69 -3.48 -1.62 9.60
CA GLN A 69 -3.40 -0.24 9.07
C GLN A 69 -3.54 0.83 10.14
N ASN A 70 -3.67 0.44 11.43
CA ASN A 70 -3.93 1.40 12.49
C ASN A 70 -3.05 1.20 13.73
N ALA A 71 -2.04 0.33 13.69
CA ALA A 71 -0.99 0.32 14.70
C ALA A 71 -0.24 1.66 14.70
N ASN A 72 0.35 2.03 15.80
CA ASN A 72 1.00 3.36 16.02
C ASN A 72 0.06 4.57 15.97
N LYS A 73 -1.24 4.40 15.77
CA LYS A 73 -2.20 5.52 15.82
C LYS A 73 -2.81 5.66 17.21
N ARG A 74 -3.26 6.88 17.52
CA ARG A 74 -4.17 7.17 18.64
C ARG A 74 -5.60 7.29 18.10
N SER A 75 -6.62 7.02 18.91
CA SER A 75 -8.04 7.12 18.50
C SER A 75 -8.82 8.07 19.39
N ILE A 76 -9.52 8.99 18.75
CA ILE A 76 -10.57 9.80 19.37
C ILE A 76 -11.92 9.45 18.74
N ALA A 77 -12.93 9.15 19.58
CA ALA A 77 -14.30 8.97 19.11
C ALA A 77 -15.07 10.29 19.32
N LEU A 78 -15.47 10.94 18.21
CA LEU A 78 -16.03 12.29 18.20
C LEU A 78 -17.23 12.39 17.24
N ASP A 79 -18.38 12.83 17.74
CA ASP A 79 -19.58 13.03 16.93
C ASP A 79 -19.55 14.37 16.18
N LEU A 80 -19.10 14.33 14.93
CA LEU A 80 -19.03 15.48 14.02
C LEU A 80 -20.39 15.95 13.50
N LYS A 81 -21.50 15.31 13.88
CA LYS A 81 -22.85 15.78 13.56
C LYS A 81 -23.34 16.84 14.55
N THR A 82 -22.63 17.05 15.65
CA THR A 82 -22.97 18.02 16.67
C THR A 82 -22.10 19.28 16.56
N GLU A 83 -22.64 20.44 16.95
CA GLU A 83 -21.88 21.70 16.98
C GLU A 83 -20.67 21.59 17.93
N ASP A 84 -20.84 20.93 19.08
CA ASP A 84 -19.76 20.67 20.02
C ASP A 84 -18.64 19.81 19.38
N GLY A 85 -18.99 18.78 18.61
CA GLY A 85 -18.02 17.94 17.90
C GLY A 85 -17.23 18.72 16.86
N VAL A 86 -17.91 19.57 16.07
CA VAL A 86 -17.25 20.46 15.09
C VAL A 86 -16.34 21.46 15.78
N ARG A 87 -16.79 22.06 16.91
CA ARG A 87 -15.98 22.97 17.71
C ARG A 87 -14.70 22.29 18.24
N VAL A 88 -14.83 21.09 18.78
CA VAL A 88 -13.70 20.29 19.27
C VAL A 88 -12.70 20.00 18.16
N VAL A 89 -13.15 19.48 17.04
CA VAL A 89 -12.26 19.14 15.93
C VAL A 89 -11.57 20.38 15.34
N THR A 90 -12.26 21.53 15.28
CA THR A 90 -11.66 22.80 14.86
C THR A 90 -10.56 23.25 15.82
N GLN A 91 -10.69 22.96 17.12
CA GLN A 91 -9.61 23.22 18.09
C GLN A 91 -8.40 22.31 17.81
N LEU A 92 -8.63 21.00 17.51
CA LEU A 92 -7.55 20.06 17.16
C LEU A 92 -6.80 20.50 15.89
N MET A 93 -7.51 21.06 14.90
CA MET A 93 -6.92 21.52 13.63
C MET A 93 -5.85 22.62 13.81
N LYS A 94 -5.91 23.40 14.89
CA LYS A 94 -4.96 24.52 15.11
C LYS A 94 -3.51 24.06 15.25
N ASP A 95 -3.31 22.88 15.83
CA ASP A 95 -2.00 22.31 16.11
C ASP A 95 -1.73 21.08 15.25
N THR A 96 -2.34 21.01 14.04
CA THR A 96 -2.27 19.87 13.13
C THR A 96 -1.54 20.25 11.85
N ASP A 97 -0.50 19.52 11.50
CA ASP A 97 0.28 19.74 10.29
C ASP A 97 -0.41 19.15 9.07
N VAL A 98 -1.04 17.98 9.20
CA VAL A 98 -1.63 17.23 8.10
C VAL A 98 -3.04 16.76 8.45
N ILE A 99 -3.99 16.98 7.54
CA ILE A 99 -5.33 16.41 7.61
C ILE A 99 -5.51 15.49 6.41
N VAL A 100 -6.00 14.25 6.64
CA VAL A 100 -6.27 13.30 5.58
C VAL A 100 -7.73 12.86 5.63
N ILE A 101 -8.41 12.99 4.50
CA ILE A 101 -9.80 12.50 4.31
C ILE A 101 -9.87 11.57 3.11
N ASN A 102 -10.82 10.62 3.13
CA ASN A 102 -11.20 9.84 1.94
C ASN A 102 -12.73 9.77 1.77
N MET A 103 -13.38 10.85 2.07
CA MET A 103 -14.82 11.04 1.90
C MET A 103 -15.15 11.46 0.47
N ARG A 104 -16.41 11.25 0.04
CA ARG A 104 -16.89 11.81 -1.22
C ARG A 104 -16.77 13.33 -1.22
N PRO A 105 -16.46 13.95 -2.39
CA PRO A 105 -16.39 15.40 -2.51
C PRO A 105 -17.58 16.12 -1.87
N GLY A 106 -17.32 17.27 -1.25
CA GLY A 106 -18.31 18.07 -0.53
C GLY A 106 -18.81 17.52 0.80
N THR A 107 -18.47 16.26 1.16
CA THR A 107 -18.90 15.68 2.44
C THR A 107 -18.19 16.34 3.62
N ALA A 108 -16.88 16.54 3.52
CA ALA A 108 -16.08 17.20 4.56
C ALA A 108 -16.55 18.64 4.82
N ASP A 109 -16.85 19.39 3.76
CA ASP A 109 -17.38 20.75 3.88
C ASP A 109 -18.72 20.78 4.61
N ARG A 110 -19.61 19.85 4.25
CA ARG A 110 -20.96 19.77 4.84
C ARG A 110 -20.94 19.44 6.34
N ILE A 111 -19.93 18.69 6.81
CA ILE A 111 -19.77 18.36 8.23
C ILE A 111 -18.78 19.27 8.96
N GLY A 112 -18.33 20.36 8.34
CA GLY A 112 -17.54 21.40 8.96
C GLY A 112 -16.04 21.10 9.13
N ILE A 113 -15.51 20.10 8.39
CA ILE A 113 -14.08 19.75 8.43
C ILE A 113 -13.39 19.90 7.06
N GLY A 114 -13.98 20.66 6.13
CA GLY A 114 -13.43 20.92 4.82
C GLY A 114 -12.17 21.78 4.84
N TYR A 115 -11.51 21.87 3.68
CA TYR A 115 -10.23 22.57 3.53
C TYR A 115 -10.25 24.02 4.03
N GLU A 116 -11.29 24.79 3.68
CA GLU A 116 -11.38 26.20 4.09
C GLU A 116 -11.52 26.36 5.61
N THR A 117 -12.24 25.45 6.28
CA THR A 117 -12.32 25.41 7.75
C THR A 117 -10.93 25.11 8.34
N ALA A 118 -10.27 24.08 7.82
CA ALA A 118 -8.94 23.69 8.28
C ALA A 118 -7.90 24.80 8.07
N ARG A 119 -7.88 25.43 6.88
CA ARG A 119 -7.00 26.54 6.55
C ARG A 119 -7.24 27.78 7.41
N THR A 120 -8.50 28.02 7.77
CA THR A 120 -8.83 29.14 8.66
C THR A 120 -8.31 28.87 10.09
N ALA A 121 -8.38 27.61 10.56
CA ALA A 121 -7.85 27.21 11.86
C ALA A 121 -6.31 27.19 11.89
N ASN A 122 -5.68 26.67 10.82
CA ASN A 122 -4.23 26.64 10.62
C ASN A 122 -3.88 26.95 9.14
N PRO A 123 -3.37 28.15 8.83
CA PRO A 123 -3.01 28.55 7.47
C PRO A 123 -1.88 27.70 6.84
N PHE A 124 -1.14 26.96 7.65
CA PHE A 124 -0.02 26.13 7.24
C PHE A 124 -0.40 24.65 7.02
N VAL A 125 -1.66 24.30 7.24
CA VAL A 125 -2.13 22.92 7.17
C VAL A 125 -1.95 22.33 5.76
N ILE A 126 -1.52 21.07 5.72
CA ILE A 126 -1.53 20.24 4.51
C ILE A 126 -2.80 19.40 4.55
N TYR A 127 -3.71 19.64 3.62
CA TYR A 127 -4.98 18.95 3.55
C TYR A 127 -5.01 17.99 2.37
N CYS A 128 -5.02 16.68 2.64
CA CYS A 128 -5.01 15.63 1.63
C CYS A 128 -6.42 15.01 1.50
N ALA A 129 -7.05 15.21 0.36
CA ALA A 129 -8.36 14.67 0.04
C ALA A 129 -8.21 13.53 -0.99
N ILE A 130 -8.44 12.30 -0.57
CA ILE A 130 -8.41 11.11 -1.41
C ILE A 130 -9.84 10.82 -1.90
N SER A 131 -10.02 10.60 -3.19
CA SER A 131 -11.31 10.21 -3.78
C SER A 131 -11.14 9.35 -5.02
N GLY A 132 -12.24 8.78 -5.53
CA GLY A 132 -12.18 7.91 -6.72
C GLY A 132 -11.67 8.62 -7.96
N TYR A 133 -12.21 9.81 -8.22
CA TYR A 133 -12.02 10.53 -9.49
C TYR A 133 -11.49 11.96 -9.33
N GLY A 134 -11.09 12.36 -8.13
CA GLY A 134 -10.71 13.73 -7.79
C GLY A 134 -11.87 14.52 -7.17
N GLN A 135 -11.56 15.71 -6.64
CA GLN A 135 -12.51 16.57 -5.93
C GLN A 135 -13.39 17.39 -6.88
N THR A 136 -13.04 17.47 -8.16
CA THR A 136 -13.74 18.26 -9.19
C THR A 136 -13.86 17.46 -10.49
N GLY A 137 -14.72 17.94 -11.40
CA GLY A 137 -14.90 17.32 -12.72
C GLY A 137 -16.20 16.53 -12.85
N PRO A 138 -16.47 15.97 -14.03
CA PRO A 138 -17.76 15.36 -14.36
C PRO A 138 -18.09 14.08 -13.57
N GLU A 139 -17.07 13.39 -13.04
CA GLU A 139 -17.22 12.13 -12.32
C GLU A 139 -16.93 12.27 -10.81
N ALA A 140 -16.73 13.49 -10.30
CA ALA A 140 -16.31 13.73 -8.90
C ALA A 140 -17.26 13.08 -7.87
N ASP A 141 -18.58 13.15 -8.09
CA ASP A 141 -19.60 12.61 -7.19
C ASP A 141 -19.83 11.09 -7.33
N ARG A 142 -19.17 10.47 -8.30
CA ARG A 142 -19.36 9.05 -8.59
C ARG A 142 -18.78 8.18 -7.48
N PRO A 143 -19.55 7.17 -6.98
CA PRO A 143 -19.04 6.21 -6.01
C PRO A 143 -17.87 5.40 -6.60
N ALA A 144 -16.82 5.24 -5.82
CA ALA A 144 -15.64 4.47 -6.19
C ALA A 144 -15.31 3.40 -5.16
N MET A 145 -14.74 2.33 -5.65
CA MET A 145 -14.19 1.21 -4.88
C MET A 145 -12.97 0.68 -5.65
N ASP A 146 -12.02 0.07 -4.97
CA ASP A 146 -10.79 -0.46 -5.54
C ASP A 146 -10.98 -1.19 -6.89
N HIS A 147 -11.82 -2.24 -6.90
CA HIS A 147 -12.02 -3.07 -8.09
C HIS A 147 -12.65 -2.32 -9.26
N LEU A 148 -13.50 -1.32 -8.99
CA LEU A 148 -14.08 -0.46 -10.03
C LEU A 148 -13.00 0.41 -10.66
N ILE A 149 -12.18 1.05 -9.84
CA ILE A 149 -11.06 1.88 -10.31
C ILE A 149 -10.02 1.05 -11.07
N GLN A 150 -9.70 -0.18 -10.62
CA GLN A 150 -8.86 -1.09 -11.39
C GLN A 150 -9.43 -1.34 -12.80
N GLY A 151 -10.76 -1.51 -12.90
CA GLY A 151 -11.42 -1.70 -14.21
C GLY A 151 -11.35 -0.47 -15.09
N GLU A 152 -11.69 0.69 -14.56
CA GLU A 152 -11.77 1.95 -15.31
C GLU A 152 -10.41 2.57 -15.66
N SER A 153 -9.37 2.30 -14.87
CA SER A 153 -7.99 2.68 -15.22
C SER A 153 -7.36 1.80 -16.30
N GLY A 154 -8.07 0.80 -16.83
CA GLY A 154 -7.50 -0.15 -17.80
C GLY A 154 -6.60 -1.23 -17.18
N MET A 155 -6.47 -1.29 -15.87
CA MET A 155 -5.60 -2.27 -15.18
C MET A 155 -6.05 -3.71 -15.44
N PHE A 156 -7.36 -4.00 -15.43
CA PHE A 156 -7.90 -5.32 -15.81
C PHE A 156 -7.49 -5.69 -17.23
N MET A 157 -7.48 -4.72 -18.15
CA MET A 157 -7.12 -4.95 -19.54
C MET A 157 -5.61 -5.12 -19.76
N ALA A 158 -4.80 -4.79 -18.75
CA ALA A 158 -3.36 -5.01 -18.75
C ALA A 158 -2.96 -6.34 -18.08
N THR A 159 -3.85 -6.96 -17.30
CA THR A 159 -3.60 -8.21 -16.55
C THR A 159 -4.49 -9.37 -17.04
N GLY A 160 -4.02 -10.59 -16.83
CA GLY A 160 -4.72 -11.81 -17.27
C GLY A 160 -4.19 -12.38 -18.57
N THR A 161 -4.97 -13.28 -19.17
CA THR A 161 -4.66 -13.91 -20.46
C THR A 161 -5.34 -13.18 -21.62
N GLU A 162 -5.06 -13.56 -22.85
CA GLU A 162 -5.70 -13.00 -24.04
C GLU A 162 -7.23 -13.16 -23.97
N GLU A 163 -7.70 -14.30 -23.49
CA GLU A 163 -9.14 -14.63 -23.40
C GLU A 163 -9.81 -13.97 -22.19
N GLN A 164 -9.09 -13.82 -21.08
CA GLN A 164 -9.68 -13.39 -19.80
C GLN A 164 -8.91 -12.24 -19.14
N PRO A 165 -9.48 -11.02 -19.10
CA PRO A 165 -9.02 -9.96 -18.21
C PRO A 165 -9.17 -10.37 -16.75
N VAL A 166 -8.19 -10.06 -15.92
CA VAL A 166 -8.18 -10.42 -14.50
C VAL A 166 -7.79 -9.21 -13.66
N ARG A 167 -8.53 -8.96 -12.56
CA ARG A 167 -8.11 -7.95 -11.59
C ARG A 167 -6.83 -8.37 -10.87
N VAL A 168 -6.08 -7.42 -10.36
CA VAL A 168 -5.00 -7.70 -9.39
C VAL A 168 -5.62 -8.29 -8.12
N GLY A 169 -5.03 -9.34 -7.59
CA GLY A 169 -5.60 -10.17 -6.51
C GLY A 169 -5.71 -9.51 -5.13
N PHE A 170 -5.22 -8.29 -4.96
CA PHE A 170 -5.32 -7.49 -3.73
C PHE A 170 -5.79 -6.07 -4.09
N PRO A 171 -6.18 -5.23 -3.12
CA PRO A 171 -6.68 -3.88 -3.38
C PRO A 171 -5.54 -2.92 -3.80
N VAL A 172 -5.03 -3.12 -5.01
CA VAL A 172 -3.86 -2.39 -5.55
C VAL A 172 -4.16 -0.92 -5.86
N ALA A 173 -5.41 -0.59 -6.22
CA ALA A 173 -5.81 0.79 -6.44
C ALA A 173 -5.78 1.59 -5.14
N ASP A 174 -6.33 1.04 -4.06
CA ASP A 174 -6.25 1.62 -2.73
C ASP A 174 -4.80 1.72 -2.23
N ALA A 175 -4.04 0.62 -2.31
CA ALA A 175 -2.67 0.57 -1.80
C ALA A 175 -1.74 1.53 -2.57
N GLY A 176 -1.87 1.58 -3.89
CA GLY A 176 -1.10 2.50 -4.73
C GLY A 176 -1.45 3.96 -4.47
N THR A 177 -2.75 4.25 -4.30
CA THR A 177 -3.21 5.60 -3.93
C THR A 177 -2.68 6.02 -2.57
N ALA A 178 -2.66 5.12 -1.59
CA ALA A 178 -2.09 5.38 -0.26
C ALA A 178 -0.62 5.80 -0.34
N VAL A 179 0.19 5.10 -1.14
CA VAL A 179 1.61 5.42 -1.34
C VAL A 179 1.79 6.76 -2.05
N ILE A 180 0.99 7.04 -3.07
CA ILE A 180 1.03 8.33 -3.79
C ILE A 180 0.61 9.48 -2.87
N ALA A 181 -0.46 9.30 -2.08
CA ALA A 181 -0.92 10.29 -1.12
C ALA A 181 0.14 10.58 -0.05
N SER A 182 0.75 9.54 0.55
CA SER A 182 1.86 9.75 1.50
C SER A 182 3.05 10.46 0.87
N SER A 183 3.42 10.13 -0.37
CA SER A 183 4.49 10.82 -1.10
C SER A 183 4.16 12.30 -1.34
N ALA A 184 2.93 12.61 -1.72
CA ALA A 184 2.47 13.99 -1.90
C ALA A 184 2.48 14.78 -0.57
N ILE A 185 2.05 14.17 0.54
CA ILE A 185 2.10 14.75 1.88
C ILE A 185 3.55 15.04 2.28
N LEU A 186 4.47 14.08 2.09
CA LEU A 186 5.90 14.28 2.39
C LEU A 186 6.50 15.43 1.57
N GLY A 187 6.17 15.51 0.27
CA GLY A 187 6.58 16.64 -0.57
C GLY A 187 6.04 17.98 -0.08
N ALA A 188 4.78 18.02 0.37
CA ALA A 188 4.17 19.21 0.94
C ALA A 188 4.77 19.59 2.30
N LEU A 189 5.10 18.63 3.16
CA LEU A 189 5.82 18.89 4.43
C LEU A 189 7.20 19.48 4.19
N VAL A 190 7.96 18.98 3.20
CA VAL A 190 9.26 19.56 2.83
C VAL A 190 9.09 21.01 2.34
N ARG A 191 8.07 21.31 1.54
CA ARG A 191 7.77 22.67 1.11
C ARG A 191 7.37 23.54 2.28
N ASN A 192 6.48 23.05 3.14
CA ASN A 192 6.02 23.78 4.32
C ASN A 192 7.20 24.16 5.24
N GLY A 193 8.11 23.24 5.53
CA GLY A 193 9.31 23.50 6.33
C GLY A 193 10.27 24.52 5.72
N ARG A 194 10.26 24.74 4.40
CA ARG A 194 11.11 25.72 3.71
C ARG A 194 10.45 27.08 3.53
N GLU A 195 9.16 27.11 3.25
CA GLU A 195 8.44 28.29 2.76
C GLU A 195 7.32 28.73 3.72
N GLY A 196 6.96 27.92 4.72
CA GLY A 196 5.82 28.20 5.60
C GLY A 196 4.50 28.23 4.81
N ALA A 197 4.29 27.26 3.92
CA ALA A 197 3.10 27.26 3.04
C ALA A 197 2.32 25.95 3.18
N GLY A 198 1.05 26.05 3.56
CA GLY A 198 0.10 24.91 3.52
C GLY A 198 -0.18 24.42 2.11
N ALA A 199 -0.93 23.31 1.99
CA ALA A 199 -1.30 22.73 0.69
C ALA A 199 -2.68 22.09 0.72
N PHE A 200 -3.41 22.19 -0.40
CA PHE A 200 -4.50 21.29 -0.71
C PHE A 200 -4.00 20.25 -1.71
N LEU A 201 -4.10 18.98 -1.33
CA LEU A 201 -3.69 17.82 -2.14
C LEU A 201 -4.94 17.05 -2.55
N ASP A 202 -5.29 17.13 -3.82
CA ASP A 202 -6.38 16.34 -4.44
C ASP A 202 -5.78 15.07 -5.02
N VAL A 203 -6.09 13.90 -4.42
CA VAL A 203 -5.54 12.61 -4.82
C VAL A 203 -6.65 11.73 -5.37
N SER A 204 -6.62 11.52 -6.68
CA SER A 204 -7.54 10.67 -7.40
C SER A 204 -7.03 9.23 -7.47
N MET A 205 -7.86 8.25 -7.09
CA MET A 205 -7.52 6.83 -7.25
C MET A 205 -7.33 6.45 -8.71
N LEU A 206 -8.15 7.02 -9.62
CA LEU A 206 -8.03 6.78 -11.07
C LEU A 206 -6.68 7.24 -11.59
N GLU A 207 -6.26 8.47 -11.29
CA GLU A 207 -4.97 9.01 -11.72
C GLU A 207 -3.80 8.28 -11.07
N SER A 208 -3.95 7.86 -9.81
CA SER A 208 -2.97 7.03 -9.10
C SER A 208 -2.74 5.70 -9.83
N CYS A 209 -3.80 5.02 -10.26
CA CYS A 209 -3.68 3.79 -11.07
C CYS A 209 -3.01 4.05 -12.41
N MET A 210 -3.33 5.17 -13.08
CA MET A 210 -2.66 5.55 -14.33
C MET A 210 -1.16 5.78 -14.12
N ALA A 211 -0.78 6.45 -13.05
CA ALA A 211 0.62 6.67 -12.70
C ALA A 211 1.38 5.35 -12.43
N LEU A 212 0.75 4.41 -11.72
CA LEU A 212 1.30 3.06 -11.50
C LEU A 212 1.47 2.28 -12.80
N MET A 213 0.57 2.47 -13.76
CA MET A 213 0.61 1.84 -15.09
C MET A 213 1.41 2.66 -16.12
N GLY A 214 2.24 3.60 -15.70
CA GLY A 214 2.91 4.57 -16.57
C GLY A 214 3.56 3.95 -17.81
N LEU A 215 4.25 2.80 -17.68
CA LEU A 215 4.87 2.11 -18.82
C LEU A 215 3.84 1.72 -19.90
N ASN A 216 2.67 1.23 -19.50
CA ASN A 216 1.60 0.85 -20.43
C ASN A 216 1.06 2.09 -21.16
N TYR A 217 0.81 3.17 -20.43
CA TYR A 217 0.32 4.43 -20.98
C TYR A 217 1.34 5.09 -21.92
N TYR A 218 2.62 5.16 -21.54
CA TYR A 218 3.66 5.73 -22.39
C TYR A 218 3.86 4.92 -23.68
N ASN A 219 3.78 3.60 -23.62
CA ASN A 219 3.81 2.77 -24.83
C ASN A 219 2.61 3.07 -25.74
N PHE A 220 1.42 3.21 -25.17
CA PHE A 220 0.22 3.58 -25.92
C PHE A 220 0.36 4.98 -26.53
N PHE A 221 0.77 5.98 -25.77
CA PHE A 221 0.97 7.35 -26.28
C PHE A 221 2.00 7.41 -27.41
N ALA A 222 3.07 6.62 -27.31
CA ALA A 222 4.13 6.61 -28.32
C ALA A 222 3.74 5.84 -29.60
N THR A 223 2.93 4.80 -29.49
CA THR A 223 2.69 3.86 -30.61
C THR A 223 1.25 3.79 -31.08
N GLY A 224 0.29 4.29 -30.30
CA GLY A 224 -1.16 4.10 -30.53
C GLY A 224 -1.63 2.65 -30.34
N LYS A 225 -0.76 1.74 -29.89
CA LYS A 225 -1.07 0.32 -29.77
C LYS A 225 -1.37 -0.07 -28.34
N ILE A 226 -2.44 -0.81 -28.13
CA ILE A 226 -2.77 -1.44 -26.87
C ILE A 226 -1.89 -2.68 -26.69
N GLY A 227 -1.21 -2.81 -25.56
CA GLY A 227 -0.42 -3.98 -25.22
C GLY A 227 -1.28 -5.24 -25.06
N ALA A 228 -0.78 -6.38 -25.50
CA ALA A 228 -1.44 -7.66 -25.31
C ALA A 228 -1.39 -8.09 -23.83
N ARG A 229 -2.43 -8.80 -23.38
CA ARG A 229 -2.38 -9.55 -22.12
C ARG A 229 -1.59 -10.84 -22.34
N VAL A 230 -0.55 -11.02 -21.55
CA VAL A 230 0.43 -12.11 -21.76
C VAL A 230 0.40 -13.17 -20.64
N GLY A 231 -0.59 -13.10 -19.77
CA GLY A 231 -0.69 -13.98 -18.60
C GLY A 231 0.54 -13.87 -17.68
N PRO A 232 1.10 -15.00 -17.24
CA PRO A 232 2.27 -15.02 -16.35
C PRO A 232 3.61 -14.78 -17.06
N ASN A 233 3.58 -14.42 -18.33
CA ASN A 233 4.79 -14.19 -19.11
C ASN A 233 5.18 -12.71 -19.15
N PRO A 234 6.45 -12.36 -19.36
CA PRO A 234 6.86 -10.97 -19.51
C PRO A 234 6.29 -10.35 -20.80
N LEU A 235 6.07 -9.03 -20.79
CA LEU A 235 5.53 -8.29 -21.94
C LEU A 235 6.35 -8.48 -23.24
N ALA A 236 7.66 -8.64 -23.11
CA ALA A 236 8.54 -8.86 -24.25
C ALA A 236 8.34 -10.22 -24.95
N GLN A 237 7.57 -11.14 -24.38
CA GLN A 237 7.26 -12.48 -24.91
C GLN A 237 8.48 -13.26 -25.41
N ILE A 238 9.59 -13.18 -24.71
CA ILE A 238 10.86 -13.85 -25.06
C ILE A 238 10.79 -15.32 -24.63
N GLY A 239 11.23 -16.24 -25.47
CA GLY A 239 11.16 -17.69 -25.24
C GLY A 239 11.92 -18.18 -23.99
N SER A 240 12.96 -17.45 -23.56
CA SER A 240 13.78 -17.75 -22.38
C SER A 240 13.32 -17.07 -21.09
N ALA A 241 12.20 -16.36 -21.12
CA ALA A 241 11.62 -15.70 -19.94
C ALA A 241 10.16 -16.13 -19.72
N GLY A 242 9.73 -16.19 -18.45
CA GLY A 242 8.38 -16.57 -18.07
C GLY A 242 8.35 -17.63 -16.98
N THR A 243 7.24 -18.37 -16.91
CA THR A 243 7.03 -19.45 -15.94
C THR A 243 7.15 -20.81 -16.58
N TRP A 244 7.69 -21.78 -15.84
CA TRP A 244 7.78 -23.18 -16.23
C TRP A 244 7.33 -24.09 -15.09
N LYS A 245 6.64 -25.17 -15.46
CA LYS A 245 6.35 -26.26 -14.51
C LYS A 245 7.65 -27.00 -14.21
N THR A 246 7.82 -27.37 -12.96
CA THR A 246 8.90 -28.23 -12.47
C THR A 246 8.31 -29.49 -11.85
N LYS A 247 9.16 -30.35 -11.30
CA LYS A 247 8.70 -31.60 -10.68
C LYS A 247 7.75 -31.36 -9.47
N ASP A 248 7.86 -30.22 -8.80
CA ASP A 248 7.18 -29.95 -7.53
C ASP A 248 6.46 -28.59 -7.45
N GLY A 249 6.53 -27.77 -8.50
CA GLY A 249 5.93 -26.44 -8.47
C GLY A 249 6.15 -25.65 -9.76
N VAL A 250 6.27 -24.34 -9.62
CA VAL A 250 6.46 -23.41 -10.74
C VAL A 250 7.70 -22.56 -10.52
N LEU A 251 8.59 -22.54 -11.51
CA LEU A 251 9.77 -21.68 -11.56
C LEU A 251 9.51 -20.48 -12.47
N LEU A 252 9.82 -19.29 -11.99
CA LEU A 252 9.89 -18.07 -12.78
C LEU A 252 11.34 -17.80 -13.17
N VAL A 253 11.61 -17.55 -14.46
CA VAL A 253 12.93 -17.21 -14.97
C VAL A 253 12.83 -15.95 -15.83
N ASN A 254 13.79 -15.05 -15.68
CA ASN A 254 13.81 -13.81 -16.45
C ASN A 254 15.13 -13.67 -17.23
N ALA A 255 15.35 -14.53 -18.24
CA ALA A 255 16.45 -14.44 -19.18
C ALA A 255 16.04 -13.57 -20.39
N ASN A 256 15.85 -12.27 -20.17
CA ASN A 256 15.24 -11.33 -21.11
C ASN A 256 16.20 -10.58 -22.03
N ASN A 257 17.46 -10.95 -22.05
CA ASN A 257 18.46 -10.39 -22.97
C ASN A 257 19.46 -11.47 -23.40
N GLN A 258 20.23 -11.19 -24.46
CA GLN A 258 21.16 -12.14 -25.07
C GLN A 258 22.10 -12.78 -24.05
N ARG A 259 22.75 -11.98 -23.20
CA ARG A 259 23.69 -12.46 -22.20
C ARG A 259 23.07 -13.44 -21.20
N LEU A 260 21.84 -13.14 -20.74
CA LEU A 260 21.11 -14.01 -19.79
C LEU A 260 20.63 -15.28 -20.48
N PHE A 261 20.18 -15.19 -21.74
CA PHE A 261 19.82 -16.36 -22.55
C PHE A 261 20.99 -17.33 -22.72
N GLU A 262 22.17 -16.83 -23.12
CA GLU A 262 23.36 -17.65 -23.25
C GLU A 262 23.75 -18.33 -21.93
N ARG A 263 23.72 -17.60 -20.82
CA ARG A 263 23.98 -18.16 -19.48
C ARG A 263 22.99 -19.25 -19.12
N MET A 264 21.71 -19.02 -19.38
CA MET A 264 20.64 -19.99 -19.14
C MET A 264 20.86 -21.26 -19.99
N ALA A 265 21.06 -21.14 -21.30
CA ALA A 265 21.27 -22.25 -22.18
C ALA A 265 22.47 -23.11 -21.72
N ARG A 266 23.60 -22.49 -21.37
CA ARG A 266 24.78 -23.21 -20.87
C ARG A 266 24.54 -23.86 -19.51
N ALA A 267 23.85 -23.17 -18.60
CA ALA A 267 23.53 -23.69 -17.26
C ALA A 267 22.59 -24.91 -17.30
N LEU A 268 21.71 -24.96 -18.30
CA LEU A 268 20.79 -26.06 -18.54
C LEU A 268 21.42 -27.18 -19.41
N GLY A 269 22.74 -27.10 -19.73
CA GLY A 269 23.44 -28.09 -20.56
C GLY A 269 23.07 -28.03 -22.04
N ARG A 270 22.48 -26.92 -22.50
CA ARG A 270 21.99 -26.73 -23.88
C ARG A 270 22.75 -25.62 -24.59
N GLY A 271 24.09 -25.62 -24.45
CA GLY A 271 24.95 -24.73 -25.22
C GLY A 271 24.86 -24.92 -26.74
N ASP A 272 24.40 -26.10 -27.18
CA ASP A 272 24.10 -26.44 -28.57
C ASP A 272 23.06 -25.51 -29.22
N LEU A 273 22.09 -25.00 -28.43
CA LEU A 273 21.09 -24.06 -28.92
C LEU A 273 21.67 -22.73 -29.41
N LEU A 274 22.85 -22.35 -28.94
CA LEU A 274 23.49 -21.11 -29.33
C LEU A 274 24.14 -21.21 -30.73
N GLU A 275 24.33 -22.44 -31.25
CA GLU A 275 24.85 -22.73 -32.59
C GLU A 275 23.73 -23.02 -33.59
N ASP A 276 22.48 -23.18 -33.12
CA ASP A 276 21.30 -23.39 -33.95
C ASP A 276 20.78 -22.05 -34.47
N ASP A 277 20.64 -21.89 -35.77
CA ASP A 277 20.15 -20.67 -36.42
C ASP A 277 18.79 -20.19 -35.88
N ARG A 278 17.94 -21.08 -35.38
CA ARG A 278 16.65 -20.75 -34.77
C ARG A 278 16.78 -20.05 -33.41
N PHE A 279 17.88 -20.31 -32.68
CA PHE A 279 18.05 -19.90 -31.28
C PHE A 279 19.38 -19.17 -31.01
N ARG A 280 20.23 -18.97 -32.03
CA ARG A 280 21.55 -18.37 -31.88
C ARG A 280 21.60 -17.02 -31.17
N ASP A 281 20.53 -16.27 -31.29
CA ASP A 281 20.35 -15.00 -30.59
C ASP A 281 18.90 -14.78 -30.13
N ILE A 282 18.66 -13.78 -29.27
CA ILE A 282 17.36 -13.53 -28.65
C ILE A 282 16.30 -13.14 -29.67
N ASN A 283 16.66 -12.50 -30.80
CA ASN A 283 15.72 -12.11 -31.84
C ASN A 283 15.31 -13.32 -32.69
N ALA A 284 16.25 -14.21 -33.02
CA ALA A 284 15.97 -15.47 -33.67
C ALA A 284 15.11 -16.35 -32.77
N SER A 285 15.46 -16.52 -31.50
CA SER A 285 14.72 -17.33 -30.53
C SER A 285 13.30 -16.81 -30.26
N SER A 286 13.06 -15.50 -30.38
CA SER A 286 11.72 -14.93 -30.22
C SER A 286 10.78 -15.36 -31.35
N LYS A 287 11.27 -15.60 -32.55
CA LYS A 287 10.50 -16.13 -33.68
C LYS A 287 10.15 -17.61 -33.53
N HIS A 288 10.96 -18.35 -32.78
CA HIS A 288 10.81 -19.76 -32.46
C HIS A 288 10.50 -19.99 -30.98
N ARG A 289 9.76 -19.04 -30.40
CA ARG A 289 9.51 -18.98 -28.95
C ARG A 289 8.95 -20.28 -28.39
N ASP A 290 7.94 -20.82 -29.03
CA ASP A 290 7.22 -21.98 -28.50
C ASP A 290 8.06 -23.26 -28.58
N GLU A 291 8.90 -23.40 -29.62
CA GLU A 291 9.88 -24.49 -29.71
C GLU A 291 10.93 -24.39 -28.58
N LEU A 292 11.48 -23.20 -28.36
CA LEU A 292 12.44 -22.96 -27.28
C LEU A 292 11.83 -23.21 -25.90
N ARG A 293 10.59 -22.78 -25.70
CA ARG A 293 9.85 -23.02 -24.46
C ARG A 293 9.58 -24.50 -24.21
N ALA A 294 9.26 -25.27 -25.24
CA ALA A 294 9.10 -26.71 -25.11
C ALA A 294 10.42 -27.38 -24.68
N ILE A 295 11.55 -27.04 -25.32
CA ILE A 295 12.88 -27.57 -24.97
C ILE A 295 13.23 -27.29 -23.51
N PHE A 296 13.09 -26.05 -23.05
CA PHE A 296 13.37 -25.70 -21.64
C PHE A 296 12.34 -26.31 -20.68
N GLY A 297 11.09 -26.41 -21.10
CA GLY A 297 10.01 -27.00 -20.31
C GLY A 297 10.28 -28.46 -19.95
N GLU A 298 10.75 -29.27 -20.92
CA GLU A 298 11.15 -30.67 -20.68
C GLU A 298 12.30 -30.75 -19.67
N ILE A 299 13.28 -29.86 -19.76
CA ILE A 299 14.41 -29.83 -18.83
C ILE A 299 13.93 -29.48 -17.42
N PHE A 300 13.12 -28.43 -17.26
CA PHE A 300 12.62 -28.00 -15.94
C PHE A 300 11.77 -29.06 -15.25
N LEU A 301 11.06 -29.90 -15.97
CA LEU A 301 10.29 -31.02 -15.41
C LEU A 301 11.18 -32.11 -14.78
N THR A 302 12.47 -32.18 -15.08
CA THR A 302 13.37 -33.24 -14.58
C THR A 302 13.78 -33.07 -13.12
N ALA A 303 13.67 -31.84 -12.54
CA ALA A 303 14.04 -31.59 -11.16
C ALA A 303 13.09 -30.60 -10.48
N THR A 304 13.33 -30.34 -9.17
CA THR A 304 12.53 -29.43 -8.34
C THR A 304 12.77 -27.96 -8.73
N ALA A 305 11.81 -27.09 -8.41
CA ALA A 305 11.96 -25.64 -8.59
C ALA A 305 13.18 -25.09 -7.82
N ASN A 306 13.40 -25.58 -6.61
CA ASN A 306 14.56 -25.18 -5.80
C ASN A 306 15.91 -25.61 -6.42
N HIS A 307 15.96 -26.79 -7.01
CA HIS A 307 17.17 -27.24 -7.72
C HIS A 307 17.50 -26.30 -8.89
N TRP A 308 16.53 -26.02 -9.74
CA TRP A 308 16.74 -25.18 -10.93
C TRP A 308 17.00 -23.72 -10.57
N ASP A 309 16.34 -23.19 -9.55
CA ASP A 309 16.65 -21.86 -9.03
C ASP A 309 18.12 -21.78 -8.59
N GLY A 310 18.61 -22.79 -7.85
CA GLY A 310 20.00 -22.87 -7.44
C GLY A 310 21.00 -22.93 -8.61
N VAL A 311 20.70 -23.67 -9.67
CA VAL A 311 21.51 -23.76 -10.89
C VAL A 311 21.55 -22.41 -11.62
N LEU A 312 20.40 -21.80 -11.83
CA LEU A 312 20.29 -20.54 -12.58
C LEU A 312 20.90 -19.36 -11.81
N ARG A 313 20.69 -19.28 -10.52
CA ARG A 313 21.30 -18.24 -9.65
C ARG A 313 22.82 -18.31 -9.67
N LYS A 314 23.43 -19.51 -9.62
CA LYS A 314 24.88 -19.68 -9.75
C LYS A 314 25.40 -19.20 -11.10
N ALA A 315 24.59 -19.34 -12.18
CA ALA A 315 24.92 -18.83 -13.51
C ALA A 315 24.63 -17.32 -13.65
N GLY A 316 24.10 -16.66 -12.62
CA GLY A 316 23.73 -15.25 -12.65
C GLY A 316 22.49 -14.97 -13.54
N VAL A 317 21.58 -15.92 -13.64
CA VAL A 317 20.29 -15.77 -14.32
C VAL A 317 19.21 -15.52 -13.26
N PRO A 318 18.46 -14.42 -13.35
CA PRO A 318 17.37 -14.15 -12.42
C PRO A 318 16.29 -15.23 -12.48
N SER A 319 16.05 -15.88 -11.35
CA SER A 319 15.05 -16.93 -11.21
C SER A 319 14.47 -16.93 -9.80
N GLY A 320 13.35 -17.60 -9.62
CA GLY A 320 12.70 -17.78 -8.34
C GLY A 320 11.48 -18.68 -8.43
N GLN A 321 11.09 -19.24 -7.28
CA GLN A 321 9.86 -20.03 -7.17
C GLN A 321 8.65 -19.11 -6.96
N LEU A 322 7.50 -19.48 -7.49
CA LEU A 322 6.24 -18.89 -7.06
C LEU A 322 5.94 -19.40 -5.65
N LYS A 323 5.68 -18.47 -4.72
CA LYS A 323 5.47 -18.75 -3.30
C LYS A 323 4.09 -18.32 -2.85
N ASN A 324 3.51 -19.08 -1.94
CA ASN A 324 2.34 -18.68 -1.18
C ASN A 324 2.74 -17.79 0.01
N LEU A 325 1.76 -17.16 0.67
CA LEU A 325 2.04 -16.23 1.79
C LEU A 325 2.74 -16.93 2.97
N ASP A 326 2.36 -18.16 3.30
CA ASP A 326 2.97 -18.98 4.35
C ASP A 326 4.44 -19.31 4.08
N GLU A 327 4.83 -19.42 2.81
CA GLU A 327 6.21 -19.60 2.39
C GLU A 327 6.98 -18.28 2.38
N VAL A 328 6.31 -17.16 2.01
CA VAL A 328 6.93 -15.83 1.96
C VAL A 328 7.29 -15.34 3.36
N VAL A 329 6.43 -15.56 4.36
CA VAL A 329 6.73 -15.12 5.75
C VAL A 329 7.95 -15.82 6.35
N GLN A 330 8.35 -16.98 5.80
CA GLN A 330 9.55 -17.73 6.21
C GLN A 330 10.77 -17.41 5.33
N HIS A 331 10.71 -16.36 4.50
CA HIS A 331 11.81 -16.04 3.59
C HIS A 331 13.03 -15.50 4.34
N PRO A 332 14.24 -16.12 4.22
CA PRO A 332 15.42 -15.75 5.01
C PRO A 332 15.83 -14.27 4.87
N GLN A 333 15.58 -13.67 3.71
CA GLN A 333 15.87 -12.25 3.50
C GLN A 333 14.94 -11.34 4.32
N LEU A 334 13.68 -11.73 4.50
CA LEU A 334 12.71 -10.95 5.31
C LEU A 334 13.03 -11.10 6.81
N GLU A 335 13.44 -12.29 7.24
CA GLU A 335 13.94 -12.54 8.58
C GLU A 335 15.18 -11.69 8.87
N PHE A 336 16.20 -11.76 8.00
CA PHE A 336 17.43 -10.97 8.13
C PHE A 336 17.16 -9.46 8.20
N ARG A 337 16.16 -8.95 7.46
CA ARG A 337 15.78 -7.54 7.45
C ARG A 337 14.85 -7.15 8.59
N ASN A 338 14.45 -8.07 9.45
CA ASN A 338 13.44 -7.85 10.50
C ASN A 338 12.17 -7.18 9.93
N SER A 339 11.67 -7.73 8.79
CA SER A 339 10.54 -7.15 8.05
C SER A 339 9.21 -7.26 8.77
N PHE A 340 9.17 -8.04 9.84
CA PHE A 340 7.98 -8.30 10.66
C PHE A 340 8.23 -7.85 12.10
N THR A 341 7.22 -7.25 12.72
CA THR A 341 7.21 -6.90 14.14
C THR A 341 6.08 -7.62 14.83
N THR A 342 6.38 -8.37 15.89
CA THR A 342 5.36 -9.04 16.70
C THR A 342 5.11 -8.23 17.96
N ILE A 343 3.85 -7.89 18.23
CA ILE A 343 3.41 -7.13 19.39
C ILE A 343 2.45 -8.00 20.20
N SER A 344 2.73 -8.16 21.48
CA SER A 344 1.84 -8.74 22.50
C SER A 344 0.90 -7.68 23.07
N ASP A 345 -0.03 -8.13 23.90
CA ASP A 345 -0.96 -7.26 24.64
C ASP A 345 -1.90 -6.44 23.74
N VAL A 346 -2.29 -7.01 22.59
CA VAL A 346 -3.32 -6.42 21.73
C VAL A 346 -4.69 -6.51 22.42
N PRO A 347 -5.42 -5.39 22.58
CA PRO A 347 -6.67 -5.38 23.34
C PRO A 347 -7.68 -6.42 22.85
N GLY A 348 -8.14 -7.28 23.78
CA GLY A 348 -9.14 -8.32 23.51
C GLY A 348 -8.59 -9.58 22.84
N MET A 349 -7.27 -9.77 22.79
CA MET A 349 -6.61 -10.92 22.21
C MET A 349 -5.66 -11.57 23.21
N ASP A 350 -5.62 -12.90 23.22
CA ASP A 350 -4.68 -13.67 24.02
C ASP A 350 -3.35 -13.88 23.29
N ASP A 351 -3.38 -13.90 21.95
CA ASP A 351 -2.21 -14.12 21.12
C ASP A 351 -1.57 -12.81 20.65
N ALA A 352 -0.24 -12.83 20.51
CA ALA A 352 0.51 -11.75 19.90
C ALA A 352 0.22 -11.63 18.38
N LEU A 353 0.23 -10.42 17.86
CA LEU A 353 0.03 -10.15 16.43
C LEU A 353 1.33 -9.76 15.74
N THR A 354 1.48 -10.23 14.52
CA THR A 354 2.60 -9.87 13.65
C THR A 354 2.17 -8.84 12.61
N PHE A 355 2.95 -7.78 12.51
CA PHE A 355 2.72 -6.63 11.62
C PHE A 355 3.83 -6.51 10.59
N LEU A 356 3.48 -5.94 9.43
CA LEU A 356 4.44 -5.57 8.40
C LEU A 356 5.04 -4.19 8.69
N GLY A 357 6.34 -4.03 8.42
CA GLY A 357 6.97 -2.71 8.37
C GLY A 357 6.62 -1.92 7.11
N ALA A 358 7.14 -0.70 7.01
CA ALA A 358 6.88 0.21 5.88
C ALA A 358 7.58 -0.19 4.56
N GLY A 359 8.35 -1.29 4.54
CA GLY A 359 9.05 -1.79 3.35
C GLY A 359 10.46 -1.21 3.14
N PHE A 360 10.94 -0.40 4.06
CA PHE A 360 12.31 0.14 4.07
C PHE A 360 12.89 0.13 5.49
N THR A 361 14.18 0.41 5.60
CA THR A 361 14.88 0.59 6.89
C THR A 361 15.46 2.00 6.97
N VAL A 362 15.58 2.53 8.17
CA VAL A 362 16.24 3.82 8.43
C VAL A 362 17.47 3.54 9.29
N ASP A 363 18.66 3.89 8.80
CA ASP A 363 19.93 3.63 9.48
C ASP A 363 20.09 2.17 9.95
N ASN A 364 19.63 1.25 9.09
CA ASN A 364 19.50 -0.20 9.32
C ASN A 364 18.44 -0.62 10.36
N ALA A 365 17.69 0.31 10.93
CA ALA A 365 16.55 -0.01 11.80
C ALA A 365 15.30 -0.40 11.00
N PRO A 366 14.57 -1.44 11.38
CA PRO A 366 13.30 -1.80 10.75
C PRO A 366 12.22 -0.75 11.07
N THR A 367 11.27 -0.59 10.14
CA THR A 367 10.18 0.39 10.24
C THR A 367 8.86 -0.22 10.69
N GLY A 368 8.90 -1.24 11.54
CA GLY A 368 7.68 -1.87 12.08
C GLY A 368 6.98 -1.00 13.15
N PRO A 369 5.70 -1.28 13.45
CA PRO A 369 4.98 -0.54 14.48
C PRO A 369 5.54 -0.86 15.88
N THR A 370 5.45 0.13 16.77
CA THR A 370 5.92 0.05 18.16
C THR A 370 4.78 0.02 19.17
N SER A 371 3.55 0.28 18.74
CA SER A 371 2.35 0.23 19.59
C SER A 371 1.19 -0.47 18.91
N VAL A 372 0.30 -1.02 19.74
CA VAL A 372 -0.90 -1.72 19.29
C VAL A 372 -1.91 -0.77 18.62
N PRO A 373 -2.74 -1.27 17.69
CA PRO A 373 -3.87 -0.52 17.16
C PRO A 373 -4.82 -0.09 18.30
N PRO A 374 -5.36 1.14 18.26
CA PRO A 374 -6.22 1.63 19.33
C PRO A 374 -7.62 1.00 19.29
N THR A 375 -8.22 0.75 20.44
CA THR A 375 -9.68 0.59 20.55
C THR A 375 -10.35 1.93 20.26
N LEU A 376 -11.64 1.90 19.91
CA LEU A 376 -12.41 3.10 19.58
C LEU A 376 -12.39 4.10 20.73
N GLY A 377 -11.89 5.31 20.49
CA GLY A 377 -11.86 6.41 21.45
C GLY A 377 -10.90 6.22 22.62
N ARG A 378 -10.00 5.22 22.57
CA ARG A 378 -9.06 4.92 23.68
C ARG A 378 -8.31 6.15 24.21
N ASP A 379 -7.93 7.02 23.30
CA ASP A 379 -7.04 8.14 23.62
C ASP A 379 -7.78 9.49 23.70
N SER A 380 -9.13 9.48 23.73
CA SER A 380 -9.97 10.69 23.64
C SER A 380 -9.60 11.75 24.70
N ASP A 381 -9.50 11.37 25.99
CA ASP A 381 -9.25 12.30 27.08
C ASP A 381 -7.83 12.91 27.00
N GLU A 382 -6.84 12.11 26.64
CA GLU A 382 -5.45 12.55 26.46
C GLU A 382 -5.33 13.56 25.32
N ILE A 383 -5.87 13.22 24.14
CA ILE A 383 -5.86 14.08 22.96
C ILE A 383 -6.52 15.43 23.22
N LEU A 384 -7.69 15.42 23.90
CA LEU A 384 -8.41 16.65 24.24
C LEU A 384 -7.67 17.51 25.25
N SER A 385 -7.07 16.88 26.26
CA SER A 385 -6.26 17.58 27.28
C SER A 385 -5.02 18.22 26.67
N GLU A 386 -4.30 17.52 25.77
CA GLU A 386 -3.16 18.07 25.03
C GLU A 386 -3.55 19.28 24.19
N SER A 387 -4.78 19.31 23.67
CA SER A 387 -5.29 20.42 22.85
C SER A 387 -5.87 21.57 23.68
N GLY A 388 -5.65 21.56 25.00
CA GLY A 388 -6.03 22.62 25.91
C GLY A 388 -7.53 22.66 26.23
N ILE A 389 -8.28 21.57 26.02
CA ILE A 389 -9.68 21.49 26.43
C ILE A 389 -9.76 21.19 27.92
N ASP A 390 -10.53 22.01 28.64
CA ASP A 390 -10.67 21.92 30.11
C ASP A 390 -11.24 20.54 30.54
N PRO A 391 -10.71 19.90 31.58
CA PRO A 391 -11.20 18.62 32.08
C PRO A 391 -12.71 18.58 32.44
N LEU A 392 -13.29 19.69 32.86
CA LEU A 392 -14.74 19.77 33.11
C LEU A 392 -15.53 19.74 31.80
N GLU A 393 -15.01 20.36 30.76
CA GLU A 393 -15.59 20.33 29.43
C GLU A 393 -15.48 18.93 28.82
N ILE A 394 -14.34 18.22 28.96
CA ILE A 394 -14.19 16.82 28.54
C ILE A 394 -15.27 15.94 29.21
N LYS A 395 -15.48 16.10 30.53
CA LYS A 395 -16.54 15.38 31.24
C LYS A 395 -17.93 15.74 30.72
N ARG A 396 -18.20 17.02 30.40
CA ARG A 396 -19.47 17.46 29.81
C ARG A 396 -19.71 16.79 28.47
N LEU A 397 -18.73 16.84 27.55
CA LEU A 397 -18.79 16.26 26.21
C LEU A 397 -19.06 14.74 26.27
N ARG A 398 -18.40 14.04 27.19
CA ARG A 398 -18.65 12.60 27.43
C ARG A 398 -20.05 12.34 27.95
N LYS A 399 -20.54 13.15 28.91
CA LYS A 399 -21.90 13.00 29.48
C LYS A 399 -23.00 13.18 28.42
N ILE A 400 -22.81 14.07 27.45
CA ILE A 400 -23.80 14.31 26.38
C ILE A 400 -23.55 13.42 25.13
N GLY A 401 -22.57 12.50 25.17
CA GLY A 401 -22.31 11.54 24.12
C GLY A 401 -21.58 12.08 22.86
N VAL A 402 -21.00 13.27 22.94
CA VAL A 402 -20.20 13.85 21.84
C VAL A 402 -18.85 13.14 21.69
N ILE A 403 -18.28 12.68 22.81
CA ILE A 403 -17.09 11.82 22.85
C ILE A 403 -17.37 10.54 23.62
N VAL A 404 -16.59 9.48 23.32
CA VAL A 404 -16.63 8.19 24.02
C VAL A 404 -15.29 7.89 24.65
#